data_c307cfc4410ba20857bdbf9b7aad066d
#
_entry.id   c307cfc4410ba20857bdbf9b7aad066d
#
_cell.length_a   1.000
_cell.length_b   1.000
_cell.length_c   1.000
_cell.angle_alpha   90.00
_cell.angle_beta   90.00
_cell.angle_gamma   90.00
#
_symmetry.space_group_name_H-M   'P 1'
#
loop_
_entity.id
_entity.type
_entity.pdbx_description
1 polymer ?
#
loop_
_entity_poly.entity_id
_entity_poly.type
_entity_poly.pdbx_seq_one_letter_code
_entity_poly.pdbx_strand_id
1 'polypeptide(L)' 'MGKEEVYKMRVTKSGKTETWWLCLPYNMILESVQERYDWGADAVELEWMPNITKEQFHDRLPKPH' A
#
# COMPACT_ATOMS: atom_id res chain seq x y z
N MET A 1 -19.73 5.18 -0.05
CA MET A 1 -19.05 3.89 0.08
C MET A 1 -17.79 3.89 -0.77
N GLY A 2 -16.69 3.47 -0.18
CA GLY A 2 -15.42 3.43 -0.87
C GLY A 2 -15.29 2.20 -1.75
N LYS A 3 -14.85 2.39 -2.98
CA LYS A 3 -14.50 1.30 -3.88
C LYS A 3 -13.07 0.86 -3.56
N GLU A 4 -12.85 -0.45 -3.49
CA GLU A 4 -11.50 -0.98 -3.29
C GLU A 4 -10.66 -0.75 -4.53
N GLU A 5 -9.49 -0.19 -4.34
CA GLU A 5 -8.53 0.08 -5.41
C GLU A 5 -7.18 -0.49 -5.03
N VAL A 6 -6.34 -0.76 -6.03
CA VAL A 6 -5.00 -1.27 -5.79
C VAL A 6 -4.01 -0.12 -5.75
N TYR A 7 -3.21 -0.09 -4.70
CA TYR A 7 -2.17 0.91 -4.50
C TYR A 7 -0.84 0.23 -4.19
N LYS A 8 0.22 0.85 -4.68
CA LYS A 8 1.59 0.48 -4.34
C LYS A 8 2.11 1.55 -3.40
N MET A 9 2.49 1.15 -2.19
CA MET A 9 3.00 2.07 -1.18
C MET A 9 4.46 1.78 -0.91
N ARG A 10 5.32 2.78 -1.05
CA ARG A 10 6.73 2.65 -0.71
C ARG A 10 7.00 3.42 0.56
N VAL A 11 7.55 2.74 1.54
CA VAL A 11 7.84 3.30 2.86
C VAL A 11 9.34 3.31 3.07
N THR A 12 9.89 4.49 3.32
CA THR A 12 11.30 4.65 3.61
C THR A 12 11.48 4.93 5.09
N LYS A 13 12.33 4.12 5.73
CA LYS A 13 12.64 4.30 7.14
C LYS A 13 14.10 3.95 7.37
N SER A 14 14.85 4.88 7.99
CA SER A 14 16.26 4.68 8.32
C SER A 14 17.10 4.24 7.11
N GLY A 15 16.83 4.86 5.97
CA GLY A 15 17.57 4.59 4.72
C GLY A 15 17.14 3.34 3.99
N LYS A 16 16.16 2.61 4.49
CA LYS A 16 15.63 1.41 3.83
C LYS A 16 14.25 1.68 3.29
N THR A 17 13.98 1.16 2.09
CA THR A 17 12.69 1.30 1.44
C THR A 17 12.02 -0.07 1.31
N GLU A 18 10.78 -0.16 1.75
CA GLU A 18 9.95 -1.35 1.58
C GLU A 18 8.77 -1.00 0.71
N THR A 19 8.32 -1.97 -0.09
CA THR A 19 7.17 -1.80 -0.97
C THR A 19 6.03 -2.67 -0.47
N TRP A 20 4.86 -2.05 -0.34
CA TRP A 20 3.64 -2.73 0.08
C TRP A 20 2.58 -2.58 -1.00
N TRP A 21 1.85 -3.65 -1.27
CA TRP A 21 0.71 -3.63 -2.18
C TRP A 21 -0.56 -3.70 -1.35
N LEU A 22 -1.48 -2.77 -1.60
CA LEU A 22 -2.71 -2.65 -0.84
C LEU A 22 -3.92 -2.65 -1.78
N CYS A 23 -5.02 -3.28 -1.34
CA CYS A 23 -6.27 -3.24 -2.06
C CYS A 23 -7.35 -2.82 -1.06
N LEU A 24 -7.57 -1.52 -0.95
CA LEU A 24 -8.42 -0.92 0.06
C LEU A 24 -9.15 0.30 -0.51
N PRO A 25 -10.28 0.71 0.10
CA PRO A 25 -10.88 2.00 -0.22
C PRO A 25 -9.92 3.13 0.09
N TYR A 26 -10.06 4.25 -0.62
CA TYR A 26 -9.14 5.37 -0.51
C TYR A 26 -8.99 5.90 0.92
N ASN A 27 -10.10 6.01 1.65
CA ASN A 27 -10.06 6.50 3.03
C ASN A 27 -9.21 5.59 3.94
N MET A 28 -9.24 4.28 3.71
CA MET A 28 -8.41 3.34 4.47
C MET A 28 -6.95 3.41 4.05
N ILE A 29 -6.68 3.76 2.79
CA ILE A 29 -5.31 3.98 2.31
C ILE A 29 -4.69 5.16 3.07
N LEU A 30 -5.45 6.24 3.26
CA LEU A 30 -4.94 7.40 4.01
C LEU A 30 -4.61 7.03 5.45
N GLU A 31 -5.44 6.20 6.08
CA GLU A 31 -5.15 5.71 7.43
C GLU A 31 -3.87 4.87 7.46
N SER A 32 -3.66 4.03 6.44
CA SER A 32 -2.45 3.23 6.35
C SER A 32 -1.21 4.10 6.21
N VAL A 33 -1.28 5.17 5.43
CA VAL A 33 -0.17 6.13 5.31
C VAL A 33 0.13 6.76 6.65
N GLN A 34 -0.90 7.20 7.37
CA GLN A 34 -0.73 7.80 8.69
C GLN A 34 -0.07 6.83 9.67
N GLU A 35 -0.49 5.57 9.66
CA GLU A 35 0.11 4.56 10.52
C GLU A 35 1.61 4.39 10.27
N ARG A 36 2.03 4.43 9.00
CA ARG A 36 3.45 4.31 8.67
C ARG A 36 4.26 5.46 9.26
N TYR A 37 3.73 6.68 9.19
CA TYR A 37 4.38 7.82 9.82
C TYR A 37 4.39 7.70 11.34
N ASP A 38 3.31 7.20 11.93
CA ASP A 38 3.25 6.97 13.37
C ASP A 38 4.28 5.94 13.83
N TRP A 39 4.63 4.98 12.95
CA TRP A 39 5.64 3.96 13.24
C TRP A 39 7.06 4.42 12.93
N GLY A 40 7.24 5.68 12.56
CA GLY A 40 8.55 6.28 12.36
C GLY A 40 9.04 6.33 10.93
N ALA A 41 8.18 6.19 9.94
CA ALA A 41 8.58 6.31 8.55
C ALA A 41 9.10 7.72 8.26
N ASP A 42 10.17 7.81 7.50
CA ASP A 42 10.73 9.09 7.07
C ASP A 42 9.99 9.63 5.85
N ALA A 43 9.52 8.75 4.98
CA ALA A 43 8.78 9.12 3.79
C ALA A 43 7.87 7.98 3.37
N VAL A 44 6.70 8.33 2.84
CA VAL A 44 5.76 7.36 2.28
C VAL A 44 5.34 7.87 0.92
N GLU A 45 5.52 7.04 -0.12
CA GLU A 45 5.05 7.34 -1.46
C GLU A 45 3.90 6.40 -1.80
N LEU A 46 2.87 6.96 -2.41
CA LEU A 46 1.68 6.20 -2.78
C LEU A 46 1.46 6.31 -4.28
N GLU A 47 1.30 5.17 -4.94
CA GLU A 47 1.02 5.12 -6.36
C GLU A 47 -0.28 4.35 -6.60
N TRP A 48 -1.24 4.99 -7.26
CA TRP A 48 -2.49 4.35 -7.65
C TRP A 48 -2.25 3.46 -8.87
N MET A 49 -2.73 2.22 -8.80
CA MET A 49 -2.52 1.24 -9.87
C MET A 49 -3.86 0.85 -10.49
N PRO A 50 -4.46 1.72 -11.33
CA PRO A 50 -5.82 1.49 -11.83
C PRO A 50 -5.92 0.30 -12.81
N ASN A 51 -4.80 -0.11 -13.39
CA ASN A 51 -4.78 -1.21 -14.35
C ASN A 51 -4.62 -2.59 -13.72
N ILE A 52 -4.51 -2.64 -12.40
CA ILE A 52 -4.37 -3.90 -11.68
C ILE A 52 -5.70 -4.26 -11.04
N THR A 53 -6.23 -5.42 -11.37
CA THR A 53 -7.47 -5.90 -10.78
C THR A 53 -7.21 -6.54 -9.42
N LYS A 54 -8.28 -6.77 -8.67
CA LYS A 54 -8.20 -7.43 -7.37
C LYS A 54 -7.58 -8.83 -7.50
N GLU A 55 -7.91 -9.56 -8.56
CA GLU A 55 -7.34 -10.88 -8.82
C GLU A 55 -5.84 -10.80 -9.06
N GLN A 56 -5.41 -9.83 -9.89
CA GLN A 56 -3.98 -9.62 -10.14
C GLN A 56 -3.24 -9.19 -8.89
N PHE A 57 -3.91 -8.42 -8.02
CA PHE A 57 -3.33 -8.03 -6.73
C PHE A 57 -3.00 -9.26 -5.88
N HIS A 58 -3.92 -10.22 -5.79
CA HIS A 58 -3.70 -11.44 -5.02
C HIS A 58 -2.53 -12.25 -5.56
N ASP A 59 -2.34 -12.25 -6.89
CA ASP A 59 -1.24 -12.97 -7.50
C ASP A 59 0.13 -12.35 -7.19
N ARG A 60 0.15 -11.05 -6.84
CA ARG A 60 1.40 -10.34 -6.54
C ARG A 60 1.84 -10.47 -5.10
N LEU A 61 0.96 -10.91 -4.21
CA LEU A 61 1.30 -11.08 -2.81
C LEU A 61 2.03 -12.39 -2.60
N PRO A 62 3.00 -12.43 -1.64
CA PRO A 62 3.60 -13.70 -1.26
C PRO A 62 2.51 -14.63 -0.73
N LYS A 63 2.48 -15.84 -1.26
CA LYS A 63 1.49 -16.80 -0.80
C LYS A 63 1.98 -17.46 0.47
N PRO A 64 1.11 -17.63 1.48
CA PRO A 64 1.50 -18.35 2.68
C PRO A 64 1.77 -19.82 2.34
N HIS A 65 2.73 -20.37 3.00
CA HIS A 65 3.08 -21.78 2.83
C HIS A 65 2.48 -22.62 3.93
#